data_f5fc83e3f3bdbe220fa9db9f497a87fa
#
_entry.id   f5fc83e3f3bdbe220fa9db9f497a87fa
#
_cell.length_a   1.000
_cell.length_b   1.000
_cell.length_c   1.000
_cell.angle_alpha   90.00
_cell.angle_beta   90.00
_cell.angle_gamma   90.00
#
_symmetry.space_group_name_H-M   'P 1'
#
loop_
_entity.id
_entity.type
_entity.pdbx_description
1 polymer ?
#
loop_
_entity_poly.entity_id
_entity_poly.type
_entity_poly.pdbx_seq_one_letter_code
_entity_poly.pdbx_strand_id
1 'polypeptide(L)'
;MKKIISYDHILRSRDPDVDKLAKLFDAITRMYVTEYDNQLQVLQALGDDENRLKEQIKLGMMQHARAIFADSFRRVTGRKAWDDEN
;
A
#
# COMPACT_ATOMS: atom_id res chain seq x y z
N MET A 1 -13.01 -16.73 -8.39
CA MET A 1 -12.75 -15.81 -9.51
C MET A 1 -11.95 -14.61 -9.04
N LYS A 2 -10.90 -14.32 -9.74
CA LYS A 2 -10.03 -13.22 -9.37
C LYS A 2 -10.65 -11.88 -9.80
N LYS A 3 -10.78 -10.95 -8.88
CA LYS A 3 -11.31 -9.62 -9.18
C LYS A 3 -10.27 -8.81 -9.96
N ILE A 4 -10.65 -8.26 -11.09
CA ILE A 4 -9.79 -7.37 -11.87
C ILE A 4 -9.94 -5.97 -11.30
N ILE A 5 -8.83 -5.37 -10.87
CA ILE A 5 -8.81 -4.01 -10.36
C ILE A 5 -8.27 -3.11 -11.47
N SER A 6 -9.07 -2.13 -11.86
CA SER A 6 -8.67 -1.16 -12.87
C SER A 6 -8.22 0.13 -12.20
N TYR A 7 -7.10 0.67 -12.68
CA TYR A 7 -6.58 1.96 -12.24
C TYR A 7 -6.77 3.05 -13.29
N ASP A 8 -7.61 2.78 -14.30
CA ASP A 8 -7.83 3.72 -15.40
C ASP A 8 -8.29 5.09 -14.93
N HIS A 9 -9.13 5.15 -13.91
CA HIS A 9 -9.61 6.42 -13.36
C HIS A 9 -8.46 7.31 -12.85
N ILE A 10 -7.39 6.70 -12.35
CA ILE A 10 -6.20 7.41 -11.91
C ILE A 10 -5.37 7.84 -13.12
N LEU A 11 -5.13 6.89 -14.03
CA LEU A 11 -4.26 7.10 -15.19
C LEU A 11 -4.83 8.15 -16.15
N ARG A 12 -6.17 8.21 -16.27
CA ARG A 12 -6.86 9.12 -17.17
C ARG A 12 -7.27 10.43 -16.51
N SER A 13 -6.98 10.61 -15.22
CA SER A 13 -7.31 11.84 -14.52
C SER A 13 -6.51 13.02 -15.10
N ARG A 14 -6.96 14.24 -14.78
CA ARG A 14 -6.26 15.45 -15.19
C ARG A 14 -5.20 15.89 -14.20
N ASP A 15 -4.93 15.05 -13.21
CA ASP A 15 -3.92 15.37 -12.20
C ASP A 15 -2.52 15.40 -12.84
N PRO A 16 -1.60 16.20 -12.30
CA PRO A 16 -0.19 16.12 -12.69
C PRO A 16 0.37 14.70 -12.49
N ASP A 17 1.40 14.35 -13.26
CA ASP A 17 1.98 13.01 -13.24
C ASP A 17 2.44 12.58 -11.86
N VAL A 18 3.00 13.50 -11.07
CA VAL A 18 3.45 13.19 -9.71
C VAL A 18 2.28 12.80 -8.80
N ASP A 19 1.12 13.44 -8.98
CA ASP A 19 -0.08 13.10 -8.22
C ASP A 19 -0.67 11.77 -8.66
N LYS A 20 -0.66 11.49 -9.97
CA LYS A 20 -1.07 10.18 -10.48
C LYS A 20 -0.21 9.06 -9.92
N LEU A 21 1.10 9.29 -9.88
CA LEU A 21 2.04 8.31 -9.33
C LEU A 21 1.75 8.03 -7.86
N ALA A 22 1.51 9.07 -7.07
CA ALA A 22 1.18 8.91 -5.65
C ALA A 22 -0.12 8.14 -5.46
N LYS A 23 -1.15 8.46 -6.22
CA LYS A 23 -2.46 7.77 -6.12
C LYS A 23 -2.35 6.32 -6.54
N LEU A 24 -1.62 6.04 -7.61
CA LEU A 24 -1.42 4.68 -8.10
C LEU A 24 -0.62 3.85 -7.10
N PHE A 25 0.46 4.41 -6.58
CA PHE A 25 1.28 3.75 -5.55
C PHE A 25 0.45 3.45 -4.31
N ASP A 26 -0.36 4.42 -3.86
CA ASP A 26 -1.25 4.23 -2.72
C ASP A 26 -2.23 3.09 -2.97
N ALA A 27 -2.91 3.08 -4.10
CA ALA A 27 -3.92 2.08 -4.42
C ALA A 27 -3.32 0.66 -4.46
N ILE A 28 -2.19 0.50 -5.13
CA ILE A 28 -1.54 -0.81 -5.29
C ILE A 28 -1.00 -1.31 -3.94
N THR A 29 -0.27 -0.47 -3.23
CA THR A 29 0.35 -0.88 -1.96
C THR A 29 -0.68 -1.09 -0.85
N ARG A 30 -1.76 -0.33 -0.86
CA ARG A 30 -2.87 -0.52 0.10
C ARG A 30 -3.51 -1.89 -0.09
N MET A 31 -3.63 -2.36 -1.33
CA MET A 31 -4.13 -3.71 -1.61
C MET A 31 -3.20 -4.77 -0.99
N TYR A 32 -1.89 -4.62 -1.17
CA TYR A 32 -0.93 -5.55 -0.58
C TYR A 32 -0.96 -5.54 0.95
N VAL A 33 -1.06 -4.37 1.55
CA VAL A 33 -1.18 -4.25 3.02
C VAL A 33 -2.41 -5.00 3.51
N THR A 34 -3.53 -4.84 2.84
CA THR A 34 -4.78 -5.53 3.19
C THR A 34 -4.64 -7.04 3.05
N GLU A 35 -4.03 -7.52 1.97
CA GLU A 35 -3.80 -8.96 1.76
C GLU A 35 -2.89 -9.55 2.85
N TYR A 36 -1.79 -8.88 3.17
CA TYR A 36 -0.87 -9.35 4.20
C TYR A 36 -1.54 -9.37 5.57
N ASP A 37 -2.32 -8.35 5.90
CA ASP A 37 -3.02 -8.28 7.17
C ASP A 37 -4.07 -9.38 7.29
N ASN A 38 -4.83 -9.65 6.22
CA ASN A 38 -5.81 -10.72 6.20
C ASN A 38 -5.14 -12.09 6.38
N GLN A 39 -4.03 -12.31 5.69
CA GLN A 39 -3.28 -13.56 5.79
C GLN A 39 -2.70 -13.73 7.19
N LEU A 40 -2.23 -12.64 7.78
CA LEU A 40 -1.70 -12.63 9.14
C LEU A 40 -2.75 -13.10 10.14
N GLN A 41 -4.00 -12.61 10.00
CA GLN A 41 -5.11 -13.00 10.86
C GLN A 41 -5.43 -14.49 10.72
N VAL A 42 -5.42 -15.01 9.49
CA VAL A 42 -5.66 -16.43 9.23
C VAL A 42 -4.58 -17.30 9.91
N LEU A 43 -3.32 -16.93 9.72
CA LEU A 43 -2.19 -17.69 10.29
C LEU A 43 -2.20 -17.63 11.82
N GLN A 44 -2.59 -16.49 12.38
CA GLN A 44 -2.72 -16.32 13.83
C GLN A 44 -3.82 -17.24 14.38
N ALA A 45 -4.95 -17.32 13.69
CA ALA A 45 -6.06 -18.19 14.08
C ALA A 45 -5.67 -19.68 14.00
N LEU A 46 -4.80 -20.03 13.04
CA LEU A 46 -4.32 -21.41 12.87
C LEU A 46 -3.16 -21.76 13.81
N GLY A 47 -2.59 -20.78 14.50
CA GLY A 47 -1.44 -20.99 15.37
C GLY A 47 -0.15 -21.27 14.61
N ASP A 48 -0.06 -20.87 13.35
CA ASP A 48 1.11 -21.08 12.50
C ASP A 48 2.10 -19.92 12.71
N ASP A 49 2.88 -20.02 13.76
CA ASP A 49 3.78 -18.94 14.19
C ASP A 49 4.89 -18.65 13.19
N GLU A 50 5.43 -19.68 12.54
CA GLU A 50 6.50 -19.51 11.55
C GLU A 50 6.03 -18.68 10.36
N ASN A 51 4.92 -19.06 9.75
CA ASN A 51 4.38 -18.34 8.59
C ASN A 51 3.80 -16.99 9.00
N ARG A 52 3.24 -16.88 10.20
CA ARG A 52 2.78 -15.60 10.75
C ARG A 52 3.93 -14.60 10.82
N LEU A 53 5.10 -15.02 11.28
CA LEU A 53 6.27 -14.14 11.34
C LEU A 53 6.70 -13.66 9.96
N LYS A 54 6.69 -14.55 8.97
CA LYS A 54 7.02 -14.20 7.59
C LYS A 54 6.06 -13.14 7.03
N GLU A 55 4.75 -13.30 7.28
CA GLU A 55 3.76 -12.31 6.84
C GLU A 55 3.90 -10.98 7.56
N GLN A 56 4.25 -11.02 8.86
CA GLN A 56 4.52 -9.80 9.63
C GLN A 56 5.68 -9.00 9.05
N ILE A 57 6.73 -9.69 8.62
CA ILE A 57 7.89 -9.05 7.98
C ILE A 57 7.48 -8.39 6.66
N LYS A 58 6.70 -9.10 5.83
CA LYS A 58 6.21 -8.55 4.55
C LYS A 58 5.36 -7.29 4.78
N LEU A 59 4.44 -7.36 5.74
CA LEU A 59 3.58 -6.23 6.09
C LEU A 59 4.41 -5.03 6.56
N GLY A 60 5.36 -5.25 7.45
CA GLY A 60 6.24 -4.20 7.95
C GLY A 60 7.07 -3.57 6.85
N MET A 61 7.61 -4.35 5.94
CA MET A 61 8.38 -3.85 4.80
C MET A 61 7.52 -3.02 3.85
N MET A 62 6.28 -3.45 3.59
CA MET A 62 5.37 -2.70 2.73
C MET A 62 4.96 -1.38 3.38
N GLN A 63 4.66 -1.39 4.67
CA GLN A 63 4.33 -0.17 5.41
C GLN A 63 5.50 0.80 5.44
N HIS A 64 6.72 0.28 5.57
CA HIS A 64 7.93 1.11 5.53
C HIS A 64 8.13 1.74 4.15
N ALA A 65 7.93 0.98 3.09
CA ALA A 65 8.03 1.50 1.71
C ALA A 65 6.99 2.60 1.47
N ARG A 66 5.77 2.44 1.97
CA ARG A 66 4.75 3.47 1.88
C ARG A 66 5.16 4.74 2.61
N ALA A 67 5.74 4.61 3.80
CA ALA A 67 6.21 5.74 4.58
C ALA A 67 7.35 6.49 3.87
N ILE A 68 8.28 5.76 3.25
CA ILE A 68 9.38 6.34 2.49
C ILE A 68 8.84 7.14 1.30
N PHE A 69 7.90 6.56 0.55
CA PHE A 69 7.30 7.25 -0.59
C PHE A 69 6.57 8.52 -0.14
N ALA A 70 5.76 8.42 0.91
CA ALA A 70 4.99 9.55 1.42
C ALA A 70 5.90 10.70 1.87
N ASP A 71 6.98 10.37 2.56
CA ASP A 71 7.96 11.37 3.00
C ASP A 71 8.66 12.00 1.80
N SER A 72 9.07 11.19 0.82
CA SER A 72 9.72 11.67 -0.41
C SER A 72 8.80 12.59 -1.20
N PHE A 73 7.53 12.22 -1.33
CA PHE A 73 6.53 13.03 -2.03
C PHE A 73 6.36 14.38 -1.34
N ARG A 74 6.27 14.37 -0.01
CA ARG A 74 6.11 15.61 0.77
C ARG A 74 7.33 16.52 0.59
N ARG A 75 8.53 15.96 0.57
CA ARG A 75 9.75 16.74 0.37
C ARG A 75 9.81 17.40 -1.00
N VAL A 76 9.31 16.71 -2.02
CA VAL A 76 9.31 17.24 -3.39
C VAL A 76 8.18 18.25 -3.61
N THR A 77 6.98 17.96 -3.12
CA THR A 77 5.78 18.75 -3.45
C THR A 77 5.32 19.69 -2.34
N GLY A 78 5.76 19.48 -1.11
CA GLY A 78 5.25 20.19 0.06
C GLY A 78 3.86 19.76 0.49
N ARG A 79 3.31 18.70 -0.14
CA ARG A 79 1.94 18.23 0.11
C ARG A 79 1.95 16.78 0.58
N LYS A 80 0.86 16.36 1.21
CA LYS A 80 0.68 14.95 1.58
C LYS A 80 0.48 14.11 0.31
N ALA A 81 1.05 12.90 0.31
CA ALA A 81 0.90 11.97 -0.80
C ALA A 81 -0.55 11.46 -0.91
N TRP A 82 -1.19 11.22 0.24
CA TRP A 82 -2.58 10.74 0.33
C TRP A 82 -3.19 11.14 1.69
N ASP A 83 -4.53 11.05 1.77
CA ASP A 83 -5.29 11.65 2.87
C ASP A 83 -5.08 11.00 4.23
N ASP A 84 -4.83 9.69 4.26
CA ASP A 84 -4.65 8.94 5.50
C ASP A 84 -3.18 8.69 5.84
N GLU A 85 -2.32 9.55 5.35
CA GLU A 85 -0.90 9.53 5.68
C GLU A 85 -0.69 9.91 7.15
N ASN A 86 0.07 9.08 7.84
CA ASN A 86 0.49 9.36 9.23
C ASN A 86 1.96 9.68 9.30
#